data_2af607afc1f3941cc2e2be281bdb2232
#
_entry.id   2af607afc1f3941cc2e2be281bdb2232
#
_cell.length_a   1.000
_cell.length_b   1.000
_cell.length_c   1.000
_cell.angle_alpha   90.00
_cell.angle_beta   90.00
_cell.angle_gamma   90.00
#
_symmetry.space_group_name_H-M   'P 1'
#
loop_
_entity.id
_entity.type
_entity.pdbx_description
1 polymer ?
#
loop_
_entity_poly.entity_id
_entity_poly.type
_entity_poly.pdbx_seq_one_letter_code
_entity_poly.pdbx_strand_id
1 'polypeptide(L)'
;MAKLDIIITHYREAWEVGKPNFDILALQRGISFDDIRVLLVNDGIENAFPEEYFDEYPYRVEQINIPHGGISAARNAGMDHATAEWINFCDFDDTYISIYAMRDIMNILPAPDYDVLWTQMVMQDYTEGKEVVRFAPERVTWVFTHAKYYRLEWLRTNGIRFNTEMDFQEDSEFNAVVLALLEDHHRIGQIKTVCPVYAWCRREMSVTTRPGVDDEANWMHFLRNLHVCELYREKLGPERIRDMVVRTVYDTFLMINSTKGITTAMKDRIADRFRSFMDEFDEYYGRPDEDTIRQMEDVSKYELMSRPVPVSYEIVTAWKNIITGRLTKGA
;
A
#
# COMPACT_ATOMS: atom_id res chain seq x y z
N MET A 1 19.03 -1.39 21.92
CA MET A 1 17.73 -1.45 21.23
C MET A 1 18.01 -1.49 19.76
N ALA A 2 17.31 -2.33 19.00
CA ALA A 2 17.40 -2.33 17.55
C ALA A 2 17.04 -0.94 16.98
N LYS A 3 17.62 -0.58 15.85
CA LYS A 3 17.31 0.66 15.13
C LYS A 3 16.13 0.46 14.17
N LEU A 4 15.96 -0.79 13.69
CA LEU A 4 14.94 -1.20 12.74
C LEU A 4 14.26 -2.47 13.21
N ASP A 5 12.93 -2.45 13.31
CA ASP A 5 12.10 -3.64 13.43
C ASP A 5 11.54 -3.99 12.04
N ILE A 6 11.81 -5.20 11.57
CA ILE A 6 11.29 -5.73 10.32
C ILE A 6 10.06 -6.58 10.67
N ILE A 7 8.89 -6.09 10.31
CA ILE A 7 7.60 -6.77 10.57
C ILE A 7 7.33 -7.68 9.38
N ILE A 8 7.39 -9.00 9.61
CA ILE A 8 7.09 -10.02 8.61
C ILE A 8 5.74 -10.65 8.96
N THR A 9 4.79 -10.59 8.03
CA THR A 9 3.46 -11.18 8.24
C THR A 9 3.38 -12.55 7.57
N HIS A 10 2.89 -13.56 8.30
CA HIS A 10 2.76 -14.93 7.88
C HIS A 10 1.35 -15.46 8.20
N TYR A 11 0.78 -16.30 7.33
CA TYR A 11 -0.52 -16.93 7.57
C TYR A 11 -0.47 -18.46 7.51
N ARG A 12 -0.24 -19.07 6.37
CA ARG A 12 -0.26 -20.54 6.18
C ARG A 12 0.85 -21.05 5.28
N GLU A 13 1.73 -20.18 4.84
CA GLU A 13 2.84 -20.58 3.98
C GLU A 13 3.76 -21.55 4.73
N ALA A 14 4.29 -22.52 4.01
CA ALA A 14 5.32 -23.39 4.56
C ALA A 14 6.62 -22.61 4.82
N TRP A 15 7.41 -23.04 5.80
CA TRP A 15 8.66 -22.38 6.16
C TRP A 15 9.59 -22.13 4.99
N GLU A 16 9.68 -23.11 4.07
CA GLU A 16 10.53 -23.04 2.88
C GLU A 16 10.24 -21.84 1.99
N VAL A 17 9.03 -21.27 2.10
CA VAL A 17 8.61 -20.09 1.37
C VAL A 17 9.27 -18.83 1.91
N GLY A 18 9.27 -18.66 3.23
CA GLY A 18 9.84 -17.47 3.89
C GLY A 18 11.31 -17.60 4.20
N LYS A 19 11.83 -18.83 4.31
CA LYS A 19 13.22 -19.09 4.68
C LYS A 19 14.24 -18.26 3.89
N PRO A 20 14.13 -18.09 2.55
CA PRO A 20 15.05 -17.24 1.79
C PRO A 20 15.15 -15.80 2.30
N ASN A 21 14.05 -15.23 2.82
CA ASN A 21 14.05 -13.90 3.40
C ASN A 21 14.87 -13.85 4.71
N PHE A 22 14.70 -14.85 5.56
CA PHE A 22 15.50 -14.96 6.79
C PHE A 22 16.98 -15.23 6.48
N ASP A 23 17.28 -16.09 5.53
CA ASP A 23 18.66 -16.42 5.12
C ASP A 23 19.39 -15.19 4.57
N ILE A 24 18.76 -14.40 3.69
CA ILE A 24 19.40 -13.19 3.14
C ILE A 24 19.65 -12.12 4.21
N LEU A 25 18.78 -12.01 5.21
CA LEU A 25 19.01 -11.14 6.36
C LEU A 25 20.23 -11.60 7.19
N ALA A 26 20.44 -12.91 7.35
CA ALA A 26 21.63 -13.47 8.03
C ALA A 26 22.92 -13.28 7.22
N LEU A 27 22.81 -13.12 5.92
CA LEU A 27 23.97 -12.89 5.04
C LEU A 27 24.36 -11.40 4.92
N GLN A 28 23.65 -10.50 5.56
CA GLN A 28 23.93 -9.08 5.47
C GLN A 28 25.34 -8.71 5.92
N ARG A 29 25.96 -7.75 5.25
CA ARG A 29 27.35 -7.30 5.48
C ARG A 29 27.38 -5.83 5.84
N GLY A 30 28.31 -5.49 6.76
CA GLY A 30 28.56 -4.10 7.14
C GLY A 30 27.51 -3.52 8.10
N ILE A 31 26.84 -4.36 8.86
CA ILE A 31 25.92 -3.98 9.95
C ILE A 31 26.28 -4.72 11.24
N SER A 32 25.77 -4.25 12.38
CA SER A 32 25.58 -5.04 13.56
C SER A 32 24.21 -5.71 13.52
N PHE A 33 24.14 -7.00 13.78
CA PHE A 33 22.86 -7.69 13.86
C PHE A 33 22.01 -7.25 15.07
N ASP A 34 22.62 -6.61 16.07
CA ASP A 34 21.89 -5.96 17.16
C ASP A 34 21.08 -4.73 16.72
N ASP A 35 21.40 -4.18 15.54
CA ASP A 35 20.69 -3.02 14.97
C ASP A 35 19.36 -3.40 14.31
N ILE A 36 19.13 -4.69 14.03
CA ILE A 36 17.89 -5.19 13.42
C ILE A 36 17.20 -6.22 14.32
N ARG A 37 15.87 -6.25 14.26
CA ARG A 37 15.05 -7.30 14.85
C ARG A 37 13.94 -7.66 13.88
N VAL A 38 13.64 -8.94 13.76
CA VAL A 38 12.49 -9.46 13.00
C VAL A 38 11.34 -9.71 13.98
N LEU A 39 10.19 -9.15 13.67
CA LEU A 39 8.90 -9.42 14.30
C LEU A 39 8.09 -10.29 13.33
N LEU A 40 8.09 -11.60 13.55
CA LEU A 40 7.30 -12.53 12.75
C LEU A 40 5.89 -12.64 13.32
N VAL A 41 4.92 -12.07 12.63
CA VAL A 41 3.53 -12.09 13.07
C VAL A 41 2.77 -13.21 12.37
N ASN A 42 2.41 -14.24 13.13
CA ASN A 42 1.62 -15.37 12.66
C ASN A 42 0.12 -15.03 12.80
N ASP A 43 -0.54 -14.84 11.67
CA ASP A 43 -1.99 -14.63 11.59
C ASP A 43 -2.72 -15.98 11.67
N GLY A 44 -3.07 -16.38 12.88
CA GLY A 44 -3.52 -17.69 13.28
C GLY A 44 -2.49 -18.33 14.22
N ILE A 45 -2.89 -18.55 15.47
CA ILE A 45 -2.02 -19.07 16.54
C ILE A 45 -1.42 -20.43 16.16
N GLU A 46 -2.18 -21.23 15.40
CA GLU A 46 -1.78 -22.54 14.91
C GLU A 46 -0.68 -22.51 13.83
N ASN A 47 -0.39 -21.35 13.28
CA ASN A 47 0.58 -21.17 12.21
C ASN A 47 2.00 -20.87 12.73
N ALA A 48 2.21 -20.83 14.04
CA ALA A 48 3.51 -20.56 14.64
C ALA A 48 4.54 -21.64 14.25
N PHE A 49 5.74 -21.19 13.94
CA PHE A 49 6.86 -22.08 13.67
C PHE A 49 7.55 -22.53 14.99
N PRO A 50 8.23 -23.70 14.99
CA PRO A 50 9.09 -24.10 16.11
C PRO A 50 10.16 -23.04 16.38
N GLU A 51 10.39 -22.69 17.64
CA GLU A 51 11.38 -21.66 18.04
C GLU A 51 12.81 -22.01 17.56
N GLU A 52 13.14 -23.31 17.51
CA GLU A 52 14.43 -23.79 17.03
C GLU A 52 14.75 -23.42 15.59
N TYR A 53 13.76 -23.03 14.77
CA TYR A 53 14.01 -22.55 13.41
C TYR A 53 14.77 -21.22 13.39
N PHE A 54 14.77 -20.50 14.50
CA PHE A 54 15.36 -19.16 14.61
C PHE A 54 16.70 -19.15 15.35
N ASP A 55 17.10 -20.25 15.99
CA ASP A 55 18.30 -20.33 16.85
C ASP A 55 19.61 -20.07 16.08
N GLU A 56 19.66 -20.36 14.78
CA GLU A 56 20.86 -20.19 13.95
C GLU A 56 21.01 -18.78 13.36
N TYR A 57 19.97 -17.93 13.46
CA TYR A 57 20.06 -16.59 12.89
C TYR A 57 20.83 -15.64 13.80
N PRO A 58 21.73 -14.78 13.24
CA PRO A 58 22.57 -13.91 14.03
C PRO A 58 21.84 -12.67 14.57
N TYR A 59 20.58 -12.48 14.24
CA TYR A 59 19.70 -11.41 14.70
C TYR A 59 18.54 -11.96 15.51
N ARG A 60 17.91 -11.10 16.30
CA ARG A 60 16.76 -11.51 17.10
C ARG A 60 15.52 -11.69 16.23
N VAL A 61 14.87 -12.83 16.33
CA VAL A 61 13.51 -13.08 15.84
C VAL A 61 12.57 -13.19 17.04
N GLU A 62 11.41 -12.55 16.94
CA GLU A 62 10.36 -12.62 17.94
C GLU A 62 9.05 -13.01 17.23
N GLN A 63 8.47 -14.15 17.59
CA GLN A 63 7.18 -14.59 17.08
C GLN A 63 6.04 -13.94 17.86
N ILE A 64 5.08 -13.39 17.14
CA ILE A 64 3.85 -12.79 17.65
C ILE A 64 2.69 -13.59 17.06
N ASN A 65 2.00 -14.35 17.91
CA ASN A 65 0.91 -15.21 17.48
C ASN A 65 -0.42 -14.54 17.80
N ILE A 66 -1.20 -14.23 16.79
CA ILE A 66 -2.52 -13.60 16.95
C ILE A 66 -3.63 -14.56 16.46
N PRO A 67 -4.87 -14.42 16.96
CA PRO A 67 -6.02 -15.03 16.30
C PRO A 67 -6.12 -14.53 14.86
N HIS A 68 -6.57 -15.41 13.93
CA HIS A 68 -6.70 -15.00 12.53
C HIS A 68 -7.59 -13.75 12.37
N GLY A 69 -7.01 -12.70 11.82
CA GLY A 69 -7.64 -11.40 11.66
C GLY A 69 -7.28 -10.68 10.34
N GLY A 70 -6.57 -11.37 9.46
CA GLY A 70 -6.11 -10.84 8.17
C GLY A 70 -4.83 -10.01 8.26
N ILE A 71 -4.30 -9.66 7.09
CA ILE A 71 -2.98 -9.01 6.94
C ILE A 71 -2.91 -7.66 7.67
N SER A 72 -3.99 -6.88 7.65
CA SER A 72 -4.08 -5.59 8.37
C SER A 72 -3.94 -5.77 9.88
N ALA A 73 -4.61 -6.77 10.44
CA ALA A 73 -4.51 -7.09 11.86
C ALA A 73 -3.10 -7.56 12.23
N ALA A 74 -2.48 -8.39 11.39
CA ALA A 74 -1.12 -8.87 11.58
C ALA A 74 -0.10 -7.73 11.56
N ARG A 75 -0.16 -6.82 10.56
CA ARG A 75 0.73 -5.65 10.50
C ARG A 75 0.53 -4.72 11.69
N ASN A 76 -0.71 -4.50 12.12
CA ASN A 76 -1.02 -3.71 13.32
C ASN A 76 -0.44 -4.33 14.59
N ALA A 77 -0.54 -5.65 14.76
CA ALA A 77 0.06 -6.35 15.88
C ALA A 77 1.58 -6.21 15.89
N GLY A 78 2.22 -6.30 14.71
CA GLY A 78 3.65 -6.02 14.56
C GLY A 78 4.01 -4.59 15.00
N MET A 79 3.23 -3.58 14.59
CA MET A 79 3.42 -2.18 15.01
C MET A 79 3.27 -2.00 16.54
N ASP A 80 2.35 -2.74 17.18
CA ASP A 80 2.14 -2.67 18.62
C ASP A 80 3.33 -3.25 19.40
N HIS A 81 3.98 -4.30 18.88
CA HIS A 81 5.15 -4.93 19.48
C HIS A 81 6.48 -4.27 19.11
N ALA A 82 6.48 -3.44 18.06
CA ALA A 82 7.68 -2.74 17.62
C ALA A 82 8.18 -1.76 18.68
N THR A 83 9.50 -1.67 18.83
CA THR A 83 10.19 -0.79 19.79
C THR A 83 11.36 -0.04 19.19
N ALA A 84 11.77 -0.40 17.97
CA ALA A 84 12.80 0.32 17.25
C ALA A 84 12.31 1.71 16.80
N GLU A 85 13.21 2.60 16.50
CA GLU A 85 12.88 3.93 15.98
C GLU A 85 12.19 3.85 14.63
N TRP A 86 12.60 2.89 13.81
CA TRP A 86 12.08 2.67 12.47
C TRP A 86 11.48 1.28 12.32
N ILE A 87 10.45 1.18 11.49
CA ILE A 87 9.84 -0.08 11.09
C ILE A 87 9.81 -0.23 9.56
N ASN A 88 9.83 -1.45 9.11
CA ASN A 88 9.61 -1.84 7.72
C ASN A 88 8.63 -3.01 7.68
N PHE A 89 7.75 -3.04 6.71
CA PHE A 89 6.85 -4.18 6.45
C PHE A 89 7.43 -5.03 5.33
N CYS A 90 7.39 -6.33 5.51
CA CYS A 90 7.84 -7.33 4.56
C CYS A 90 6.86 -8.50 4.57
N ASP A 91 6.42 -8.95 3.40
CA ASP A 91 5.59 -10.14 3.33
C ASP A 91 6.47 -11.39 3.46
N PHE A 92 5.91 -12.47 4.00
CA PHE A 92 6.67 -13.69 4.30
C PHE A 92 7.33 -14.29 3.06
N ASP A 93 6.68 -14.14 1.91
CA ASP A 93 7.11 -14.69 0.64
C ASP A 93 7.97 -13.74 -0.22
N ASP A 94 8.25 -12.54 0.25
CA ASP A 94 9.14 -11.58 -0.37
C ASP A 94 10.59 -11.72 0.13
N THR A 95 11.52 -10.96 -0.43
CA THR A 95 12.92 -11.05 -0.01
C THR A 95 13.70 -9.76 -0.25
N TYR A 96 14.74 -9.56 0.56
CA TYR A 96 15.82 -8.63 0.22
C TYR A 96 16.74 -9.29 -0.81
N ILE A 97 17.29 -8.50 -1.75
CA ILE A 97 18.06 -9.04 -2.88
C ILE A 97 19.54 -8.68 -2.84
N SER A 98 19.98 -7.93 -1.85
CA SER A 98 21.39 -7.55 -1.70
C SER A 98 21.90 -7.88 -0.31
N ILE A 99 23.09 -8.48 -0.22
CA ILE A 99 23.78 -8.69 1.04
C ILE A 99 24.29 -7.38 1.69
N TYR A 100 24.13 -6.24 1.01
CA TYR A 100 24.44 -4.90 1.51
C TYR A 100 23.20 -4.04 1.73
N ALA A 101 22.00 -4.59 1.54
CA ALA A 101 20.75 -3.85 1.68
C ALA A 101 20.63 -3.16 3.04
N MET A 102 20.82 -3.91 4.11
CA MET A 102 20.72 -3.38 5.47
C MET A 102 21.81 -2.34 5.77
N ARG A 103 23.05 -2.51 5.26
CA ARG A 103 24.10 -1.50 5.40
C ARG A 103 23.69 -0.17 4.80
N ASP A 104 23.16 -0.21 3.59
CA ASP A 104 22.78 1.01 2.87
C ASP A 104 21.61 1.72 3.57
N ILE A 105 20.69 0.95 4.15
CA ILE A 105 19.59 1.46 4.98
C ILE A 105 20.12 2.04 6.29
N MET A 106 20.93 1.27 7.05
CA MET A 106 21.46 1.67 8.37
C MET A 106 22.37 2.89 8.31
N ASN A 107 23.05 3.13 7.19
CA ASN A 107 23.87 4.33 6.99
C ASN A 107 23.05 5.63 6.94
N ILE A 108 21.75 5.52 6.66
CA ILE A 108 20.84 6.67 6.58
C ILE A 108 19.98 6.77 7.84
N LEU A 109 19.63 5.63 8.45
CA LEU A 109 19.00 5.61 9.77
C LEU A 109 20.06 5.87 10.85
N PRO A 110 19.93 6.83 11.73
CA PRO A 110 18.84 7.73 12.05
C PRO A 110 18.80 8.97 11.15
N ALA A 111 17.63 9.25 10.58
CA ALA A 111 17.41 10.37 9.68
C ALA A 111 16.43 11.37 10.33
N PRO A 112 16.90 12.33 11.14
CA PRO A 112 16.03 13.19 11.95
C PRO A 112 15.05 14.04 11.12
N ASP A 113 15.43 14.32 9.87
CA ASP A 113 14.64 15.16 8.98
C ASP A 113 13.49 14.41 8.25
N TYR A 114 13.42 13.08 8.40
CA TYR A 114 12.46 12.26 7.68
C TYR A 114 11.56 11.46 8.62
N ASP A 115 10.31 11.25 8.21
CA ASP A 115 9.37 10.35 8.85
C ASP A 115 9.11 9.10 8.00
N VAL A 116 9.32 9.21 6.70
CA VAL A 116 9.27 8.07 5.77
C VAL A 116 10.49 8.07 4.87
N LEU A 117 11.12 6.93 4.76
CA LEU A 117 12.18 6.66 3.80
C LEU A 117 11.75 5.56 2.85
N TRP A 118 12.19 5.59 1.62
CA TRP A 118 11.90 4.54 0.66
C TRP A 118 13.12 4.18 -0.20
N THR A 119 13.16 2.94 -0.67
CA THR A 119 14.17 2.43 -1.58
C THR A 119 13.53 1.95 -2.86
N GLN A 120 14.32 1.78 -3.90
CA GLN A 120 13.86 1.13 -5.12
C GLN A 120 13.66 -0.36 -4.88
N MET A 121 12.63 -0.92 -5.51
CA MET A 121 12.30 -2.35 -5.47
C MET A 121 12.19 -2.94 -6.88
N VAL A 122 12.28 -4.25 -6.99
CA VAL A 122 11.97 -4.98 -8.20
C VAL A 122 10.68 -5.80 -8.02
N MET A 123 10.03 -6.08 -9.12
CA MET A 123 8.93 -7.03 -9.21
C MET A 123 9.47 -8.30 -9.87
N GLN A 124 9.33 -9.43 -9.21
CA GLN A 124 9.74 -10.74 -9.68
C GLN A 124 8.49 -11.59 -9.95
N ASP A 125 8.24 -11.84 -11.22
CA ASP A 125 7.10 -12.64 -11.66
C ASP A 125 7.55 -14.07 -11.98
N TYR A 126 6.89 -15.06 -11.41
CA TYR A 126 7.08 -16.49 -11.69
C TYR A 126 5.89 -17.06 -12.48
N THR A 127 5.35 -16.30 -13.42
CA THR A 127 4.20 -16.74 -14.20
C THR A 127 4.61 -17.56 -15.42
N GLU A 128 3.82 -18.59 -15.77
CA GLU A 128 4.02 -19.46 -16.96
C GLU A 128 5.39 -20.17 -17.01
N GLY A 129 5.98 -20.49 -15.85
CA GLY A 129 7.29 -21.16 -15.81
C GLY A 129 8.45 -20.30 -16.28
N LYS A 130 8.27 -19.00 -16.36
CA LYS A 130 9.30 -18.01 -16.66
C LYS A 130 9.48 -17.07 -15.49
N GLU A 131 10.73 -16.81 -15.15
CA GLU A 131 11.10 -15.78 -14.20
C GLU A 131 11.34 -14.46 -14.96
N VAL A 132 10.61 -13.41 -14.59
CA VAL A 132 10.79 -12.07 -15.13
C VAL A 132 11.03 -11.09 -13.99
N VAL A 133 12.18 -10.45 -13.97
CA VAL A 133 12.54 -9.42 -13.02
C VAL A 133 12.52 -8.05 -13.69
N ARG A 134 11.82 -7.10 -13.11
CA ARG A 134 11.73 -5.72 -13.62
C ARG A 134 11.73 -4.70 -12.49
N PHE A 135 12.24 -3.52 -12.73
CA PHE A 135 12.14 -2.42 -11.78
C PHE A 135 10.67 -2.00 -11.60
N ALA A 136 10.27 -1.81 -10.36
CA ALA A 136 8.98 -1.22 -10.08
C ALA A 136 9.02 0.28 -10.44
N PRO A 137 8.05 0.80 -11.22
CA PRO A 137 7.90 2.24 -11.40
C PRO A 137 7.66 2.94 -10.05
N GLU A 138 8.15 4.17 -9.86
CA GLU A 138 8.01 4.90 -8.60
C GLU A 138 6.54 5.00 -8.13
N ARG A 139 5.62 5.28 -9.05
CA ARG A 139 4.18 5.32 -8.75
C ARG A 139 3.65 4.00 -8.18
N VAL A 140 4.15 2.85 -8.69
CA VAL A 140 3.77 1.52 -8.21
C VAL A 140 4.38 1.25 -6.83
N THR A 141 5.59 1.75 -6.59
CA THR A 141 6.24 1.64 -5.28
C THR A 141 5.37 2.26 -4.17
N TRP A 142 4.65 3.35 -4.44
CA TRP A 142 3.79 4.00 -3.45
C TRP A 142 2.42 3.31 -3.22
N VAL A 143 2.07 2.33 -4.03
CA VAL A 143 0.89 1.47 -3.77
C VAL A 143 1.18 0.50 -2.61
N PHE A 144 2.41 0.00 -2.50
CA PHE A 144 2.81 -1.02 -1.54
C PHE A 144 3.53 -0.43 -0.33
N THR A 145 3.46 -1.10 0.83
CA THR A 145 4.26 -0.76 2.03
C THR A 145 5.69 -1.30 1.97
N HIS A 146 5.96 -2.23 1.06
CA HIS A 146 7.29 -2.79 0.85
C HIS A 146 8.33 -1.72 0.49
N ALA A 147 9.58 -2.00 0.80
CA ALA A 147 10.72 -1.11 0.52
C ALA A 147 10.57 0.31 1.09
N LYS A 148 9.72 0.47 2.12
CA LYS A 148 9.55 1.70 2.88
C LYS A 148 9.86 1.48 4.35
N TYR A 149 10.39 2.55 4.95
CA TYR A 149 10.80 2.59 6.35
C TYR A 149 10.06 3.77 6.97
N TYR A 150 9.32 3.48 8.03
CA TYR A 150 8.47 4.46 8.69
C TYR A 150 9.01 4.73 10.09
N ARG A 151 9.02 6.00 10.50
CA ARG A 151 9.32 6.37 11.88
C ARG A 151 8.14 5.95 12.77
N LEU A 152 8.38 5.00 13.66
CA LEU A 152 7.34 4.39 14.48
C LEU A 152 6.60 5.41 15.35
N GLU A 153 7.34 6.31 16.00
CA GLU A 153 6.74 7.33 16.84
C GLU A 153 5.84 8.28 16.07
N TRP A 154 6.22 8.63 14.83
CA TRP A 154 5.40 9.47 13.97
C TRP A 154 4.09 8.77 13.58
N LEU A 155 4.14 7.49 13.22
CA LEU A 155 2.92 6.70 12.95
C LEU A 155 1.99 6.67 14.18
N ARG A 156 2.55 6.42 15.37
CA ARG A 156 1.78 6.35 16.62
C ARG A 156 1.16 7.68 17.00
N THR A 157 1.93 8.76 16.92
CA THR A 157 1.45 10.12 17.26
C THR A 157 0.30 10.55 16.34
N ASN A 158 0.32 10.15 15.09
CA ASN A 158 -0.73 10.46 14.12
C ASN A 158 -1.87 9.42 14.08
N GLY A 159 -1.78 8.36 14.89
CA GLY A 159 -2.79 7.30 14.95
C GLY A 159 -2.90 6.49 13.64
N ILE A 160 -1.81 6.41 12.87
CA ILE A 160 -1.81 5.72 11.58
C ILE A 160 -1.73 4.22 11.80
N ARG A 161 -2.72 3.49 11.28
CA ARG A 161 -2.82 2.04 11.36
C ARG A 161 -3.42 1.49 10.07
N PHE A 162 -3.22 0.19 9.82
CA PHE A 162 -3.93 -0.50 8.74
C PHE A 162 -5.40 -0.66 9.10
N ASN A 163 -6.26 -0.46 8.13
CA ASN A 163 -7.70 -0.66 8.26
C ASN A 163 -8.03 -2.16 8.23
N THR A 164 -8.54 -2.70 9.33
CA THR A 164 -8.87 -4.12 9.45
C THR A 164 -10.15 -4.53 8.74
N GLU A 165 -10.91 -3.59 8.19
CA GLU A 165 -12.07 -3.86 7.34
C GLU A 165 -11.68 -4.06 5.87
N MET A 166 -10.40 -3.88 5.54
CA MET A 166 -9.87 -4.04 4.18
C MET A 166 -9.05 -5.33 4.06
N ASP A 167 -9.59 -6.27 3.30
CA ASP A 167 -8.91 -7.52 2.95
C ASP A 167 -8.00 -7.37 1.71
N PHE A 168 -8.08 -6.23 1.03
CA PHE A 168 -7.36 -5.92 -0.19
C PHE A 168 -7.17 -4.41 -0.32
N GLN A 169 -6.07 -3.94 -0.94
CA GLN A 169 -5.72 -2.51 -1.04
C GLN A 169 -5.38 -1.82 0.29
N GLU A 170 -5.19 -2.56 1.37
CA GLU A 170 -4.82 -2.05 2.71
C GLU A 170 -3.50 -1.28 2.69
N ASP A 171 -2.54 -1.74 1.89
CA ASP A 171 -1.24 -1.09 1.63
C ASP A 171 -1.41 0.29 1.00
N SER A 172 -2.24 0.33 -0.03
CA SER A 172 -2.53 1.54 -0.78
C SER A 172 -3.27 2.57 0.07
N GLU A 173 -4.19 2.11 0.93
CA GLU A 173 -4.86 2.97 1.90
C GLU A 173 -3.88 3.49 2.95
N PHE A 174 -3.10 2.61 3.57
CA PHE A 174 -2.11 3.00 4.58
C PHE A 174 -1.16 4.08 4.03
N ASN A 175 -0.62 3.89 2.82
CA ASN A 175 0.25 4.88 2.20
C ASN A 175 -0.49 6.17 1.83
N ALA A 176 -1.76 6.10 1.42
CA ALA A 176 -2.56 7.29 1.16
C ALA A 176 -2.76 8.12 2.44
N VAL A 177 -3.02 7.45 3.57
CA VAL A 177 -3.12 8.10 4.89
C VAL A 177 -1.78 8.71 5.31
N VAL A 178 -0.69 7.96 5.15
CA VAL A 178 0.68 8.44 5.42
C VAL A 178 0.98 9.70 4.62
N LEU A 179 0.75 9.68 3.31
CA LEU A 179 0.99 10.84 2.43
C LEU A 179 0.09 12.04 2.77
N ALA A 180 -1.15 11.77 3.16
CA ALA A 180 -2.09 12.80 3.55
C ALA A 180 -1.67 13.56 4.80
N LEU A 181 -1.15 12.83 5.79
CA LEU A 181 -0.77 13.38 7.10
C LEU A 181 0.68 13.91 7.12
N LEU A 182 1.49 13.60 6.12
CA LEU A 182 2.76 14.27 5.90
C LEU A 182 2.50 15.67 5.34
N GLU A 183 2.29 16.65 6.23
CA GLU A 183 2.05 18.05 5.87
C GLU A 183 3.22 18.63 5.06
N ASP A 184 4.43 18.17 5.36
CA ASP A 184 5.66 18.53 4.66
C ASP A 184 6.24 17.34 3.92
N HIS A 185 6.05 17.29 2.59
CA HIS A 185 6.62 16.24 1.75
C HIS A 185 8.16 16.20 1.74
N HIS A 186 8.84 17.24 2.26
CA HIS A 186 10.29 17.20 2.49
C HIS A 186 10.69 16.20 3.58
N ARG A 187 9.74 15.71 4.37
CA ARG A 187 9.98 14.64 5.35
C ARG A 187 9.91 13.22 4.74
N ILE A 188 9.81 13.12 3.41
CA ILE A 188 9.98 11.89 2.66
C ILE A 188 11.36 11.88 2.02
N GLY A 189 12.17 10.87 2.34
CA GLY A 189 13.51 10.70 1.78
C GLY A 189 13.62 9.44 0.91
N GLN A 190 14.38 9.54 -0.16
CA GLN A 190 14.78 8.38 -0.94
C GLN A 190 16.16 7.90 -0.51
N ILE A 191 16.26 6.65 -0.07
CA ILE A 191 17.54 5.98 0.13
C ILE A 191 18.06 5.53 -1.24
N LYS A 192 19.07 6.22 -1.72
CA LYS A 192 19.73 5.86 -3.00
C LYS A 192 20.70 4.71 -2.75
N THR A 193 20.38 3.55 -3.28
CA THR A 193 21.18 2.34 -3.22
C THR A 193 21.77 2.02 -4.60
N VAL A 194 22.90 1.30 -4.61
CA VAL A 194 23.54 0.88 -5.89
C VAL A 194 22.64 -0.08 -6.69
N CYS A 195 21.85 -0.89 -5.98
CA CYS A 195 20.85 -1.80 -6.57
C CYS A 195 19.58 -1.73 -5.74
N PRO A 196 18.43 -2.14 -6.27
CA PRO A 196 17.22 -2.32 -5.49
C PRO A 196 17.48 -3.21 -4.30
N VAL A 197 16.82 -2.93 -3.17
CA VAL A 197 17.05 -3.70 -1.93
C VAL A 197 16.01 -4.77 -1.71
N TYR A 198 14.86 -4.68 -2.35
CA TYR A 198 13.69 -5.51 -2.09
C TYR A 198 13.11 -6.09 -3.38
N ALA A 199 12.68 -7.33 -3.35
CA ALA A 199 11.92 -8.00 -4.41
C ALA A 199 10.53 -8.38 -3.92
N TRP A 200 9.52 -7.84 -4.62
CA TRP A 200 8.15 -8.34 -4.53
C TRP A 200 8.00 -9.56 -5.43
N CYS A 201 7.76 -10.73 -4.80
CA CYS A 201 7.71 -12.03 -5.46
C CYS A 201 6.25 -12.41 -5.77
N ARG A 202 5.80 -12.14 -7.01
CA ARG A 202 4.49 -12.56 -7.48
C ARG A 202 4.47 -14.05 -7.79
N ARG A 203 3.50 -14.75 -7.22
CA ARG A 203 3.26 -16.18 -7.46
C ARG A 203 1.89 -16.41 -8.05
N GLU A 204 1.74 -17.56 -8.71
CA GLU A 204 0.42 -18.05 -9.08
C GLU A 204 -0.43 -18.28 -7.82
N MET A 205 -1.73 -17.99 -7.92
CA MET A 205 -2.70 -18.14 -6.81
C MET A 205 -2.47 -17.25 -5.57
N SER A 206 -1.63 -16.22 -5.68
CA SER A 206 -1.61 -15.18 -4.64
C SER A 206 -2.94 -14.42 -4.59
N VAL A 207 -3.17 -13.67 -3.51
CA VAL A 207 -4.40 -12.85 -3.36
C VAL A 207 -4.62 -11.94 -4.56
N THR A 208 -3.55 -11.42 -5.16
CA THR A 208 -3.59 -10.51 -6.31
C THR A 208 -3.73 -11.18 -7.68
N THR A 209 -3.60 -12.51 -7.75
CA THR A 209 -3.60 -13.26 -9.03
C THR A 209 -4.72 -14.29 -9.11
N ARG A 210 -5.49 -14.50 -8.04
CA ARG A 210 -6.61 -15.46 -8.01
C ARG A 210 -7.74 -15.06 -8.98
N PRO A 211 -8.47 -16.01 -9.58
CA PRO A 211 -9.63 -15.72 -10.41
C PRO A 211 -10.70 -14.92 -9.65
N GLY A 212 -11.32 -13.94 -10.31
CA GLY A 212 -12.41 -13.13 -9.75
C GLY A 212 -11.95 -11.98 -8.83
N VAL A 213 -10.65 -11.80 -8.66
CA VAL A 213 -10.09 -10.71 -7.83
C VAL A 213 -10.46 -9.30 -8.34
N ASP A 214 -10.75 -9.16 -9.64
CA ASP A 214 -11.00 -7.84 -10.23
C ASP A 214 -12.18 -7.09 -9.61
N ASP A 215 -13.32 -7.77 -9.39
CA ASP A 215 -14.49 -7.15 -8.75
C ASP A 215 -14.18 -6.71 -7.31
N GLU A 216 -13.52 -7.58 -6.54
CA GLU A 216 -13.12 -7.31 -5.16
C GLU A 216 -12.10 -6.17 -5.09
N ALA A 217 -11.09 -6.19 -5.95
CA ALA A 217 -10.07 -5.16 -6.02
C ALA A 217 -10.66 -3.78 -6.35
N ASN A 218 -11.59 -3.71 -7.29
CA ASN A 218 -12.25 -2.46 -7.66
C ASN A 218 -13.17 -1.95 -6.54
N TRP A 219 -13.89 -2.85 -5.86
CA TRP A 219 -14.70 -2.48 -4.71
C TRP A 219 -13.85 -1.91 -3.57
N MET A 220 -12.76 -2.58 -3.22
CA MET A 220 -11.83 -2.13 -2.17
C MET A 220 -11.12 -0.83 -2.55
N HIS A 221 -10.73 -0.66 -3.82
CA HIS A 221 -10.20 0.61 -4.31
C HIS A 221 -11.19 1.77 -4.12
N PHE A 222 -12.47 1.53 -4.41
CA PHE A 222 -13.51 2.51 -4.19
C PHE A 222 -13.70 2.83 -2.69
N LEU A 223 -13.77 1.82 -1.83
CA LEU A 223 -13.87 2.01 -0.37
C LEU A 223 -12.67 2.76 0.21
N ARG A 224 -11.45 2.44 -0.25
CA ARG A 224 -10.24 3.17 0.11
C ARG A 224 -10.38 4.67 -0.16
N ASN A 225 -10.84 5.02 -1.36
CA ASN A 225 -11.01 6.43 -1.74
C ASN A 225 -12.03 7.15 -0.84
N LEU A 226 -13.12 6.46 -0.49
CA LEU A 226 -14.12 6.98 0.45
C LEU A 226 -13.50 7.26 1.82
N HIS A 227 -12.81 6.27 2.39
CA HIS A 227 -12.20 6.37 3.71
C HIS A 227 -11.14 7.50 3.74
N VAL A 228 -10.33 7.63 2.69
CA VAL A 228 -9.37 8.74 2.59
C VAL A 228 -10.08 10.09 2.52
N CYS A 229 -11.22 10.21 1.82
CA CYS A 229 -12.01 11.44 1.84
C CYS A 229 -12.55 11.79 3.23
N GLU A 230 -13.04 10.78 3.98
CA GLU A 230 -13.50 10.96 5.36
C GLU A 230 -12.36 11.44 6.26
N LEU A 231 -11.20 10.82 6.18
CA LEU A 231 -10.00 11.21 6.91
C LEU A 231 -9.56 12.64 6.58
N TYR A 232 -9.58 13.02 5.29
CA TYR A 232 -9.23 14.37 4.86
C TYR A 232 -10.20 15.42 5.42
N ARG A 233 -11.50 15.08 5.45
CA ARG A 233 -12.52 15.95 6.05
C ARG A 233 -12.26 16.20 7.53
N GLU A 234 -11.82 15.19 8.26
CA GLU A 234 -11.59 15.30 9.70
C GLU A 234 -10.28 16.03 10.05
N LYS A 235 -9.23 15.83 9.25
CA LYS A 235 -7.86 16.24 9.62
C LYS A 235 -7.26 17.34 8.73
N LEU A 236 -7.76 17.52 7.52
CA LEU A 236 -7.18 18.42 6.53
C LEU A 236 -8.17 19.46 6.06
N GLY A 237 -7.66 20.58 5.55
CA GLY A 237 -8.49 21.69 5.10
C GLY A 237 -9.29 21.41 3.82
N PRO A 238 -10.29 22.25 3.52
CA PRO A 238 -11.26 22.04 2.43
C PRO A 238 -10.63 21.92 1.04
N GLU A 239 -9.46 22.49 0.80
CA GLU A 239 -8.77 22.40 -0.50
C GLU A 239 -8.25 20.97 -0.76
N ARG A 240 -7.62 20.35 0.23
CA ARG A 240 -7.12 18.97 0.12
C ARG A 240 -8.27 17.95 -0.01
N ILE A 241 -9.37 18.18 0.70
CA ILE A 241 -10.59 17.38 0.54
C ILE A 241 -11.08 17.47 -0.91
N ARG A 242 -11.11 18.66 -1.49
CA ARG A 242 -11.56 18.87 -2.88
C ARG A 242 -10.81 17.98 -3.85
N ASP A 243 -9.48 17.98 -3.79
CA ASP A 243 -8.65 17.20 -4.70
C ASP A 243 -8.94 15.71 -4.55
N MET A 244 -9.10 15.22 -3.32
CA MET A 244 -9.42 13.81 -3.06
C MET A 244 -10.83 13.43 -3.53
N VAL A 245 -11.83 14.29 -3.29
CA VAL A 245 -13.21 14.08 -3.79
C VAL A 245 -13.23 14.04 -5.31
N VAL A 246 -12.54 14.95 -5.98
CA VAL A 246 -12.47 14.95 -7.46
C VAL A 246 -11.77 13.70 -7.98
N ARG A 247 -10.69 13.26 -7.36
CA ARG A 247 -10.02 11.99 -7.69
C ARG A 247 -10.96 10.81 -7.51
N THR A 248 -11.69 10.75 -6.40
CA THR A 248 -12.66 9.68 -6.13
C THR A 248 -13.76 9.64 -7.21
N VAL A 249 -14.29 10.79 -7.61
CA VAL A 249 -15.29 10.87 -8.69
C VAL A 249 -14.69 10.39 -10.00
N TYR A 250 -13.46 10.79 -10.30
CA TYR A 250 -12.76 10.40 -11.52
C TYR A 250 -12.46 8.88 -11.58
N ASP A 251 -11.91 8.32 -10.50
CA ASP A 251 -11.64 6.90 -10.39
C ASP A 251 -12.94 6.08 -10.51
N THR A 252 -14.01 6.54 -9.88
CA THR A 252 -15.33 5.90 -9.99
C THR A 252 -15.87 5.95 -11.41
N PHE A 253 -15.71 7.06 -12.11
CA PHE A 253 -16.03 7.17 -13.53
C PHE A 253 -15.29 6.12 -14.35
N LEU A 254 -13.99 5.99 -14.15
CA LEU A 254 -13.16 5.02 -14.86
C LEU A 254 -13.60 3.58 -14.57
N MET A 255 -13.82 3.23 -13.30
CA MET A 255 -14.26 1.89 -12.90
C MET A 255 -15.59 1.49 -13.55
N ILE A 256 -16.61 2.35 -13.46
CA ILE A 256 -17.95 2.05 -13.99
C ILE A 256 -17.95 1.97 -15.52
N ASN A 257 -17.15 2.79 -16.19
CA ASN A 257 -17.07 2.82 -17.65
C ASN A 257 -15.99 1.90 -18.24
N SER A 258 -15.24 1.18 -17.40
CA SER A 258 -14.27 0.18 -17.85
C SER A 258 -14.97 -0.97 -18.58
N THR A 259 -14.33 -1.47 -19.63
CA THR A 259 -14.77 -2.65 -20.38
C THR A 259 -14.10 -3.94 -19.90
N LYS A 260 -13.16 -3.84 -18.95
CA LYS A 260 -12.36 -4.97 -18.46
C LYS A 260 -12.60 -5.20 -16.97
N GLY A 261 -12.72 -6.47 -16.59
CA GLY A 261 -12.53 -6.95 -15.23
C GLY A 261 -13.67 -6.72 -14.24
N ILE A 262 -14.64 -5.83 -14.52
CA ILE A 262 -15.72 -5.52 -13.57
C ILE A 262 -17.06 -6.01 -14.08
N THR A 263 -17.75 -6.81 -13.27
CA THR A 263 -19.11 -7.28 -13.59
C THR A 263 -20.13 -6.14 -13.51
N THR A 264 -21.27 -6.30 -14.23
CA THR A 264 -22.38 -5.33 -14.17
C THR A 264 -22.89 -5.16 -12.74
N ALA A 265 -23.02 -6.25 -11.99
CA ALA A 265 -23.49 -6.21 -10.60
C ALA A 265 -22.55 -5.39 -9.70
N MET A 266 -21.24 -5.49 -9.90
CA MET A 266 -20.27 -4.69 -9.15
C MET A 266 -20.35 -3.21 -9.56
N LYS A 267 -20.50 -2.91 -10.86
CA LYS A 267 -20.70 -1.53 -11.33
C LYS A 267 -21.93 -0.89 -10.70
N ASP A 268 -23.04 -1.62 -10.63
CA ASP A 268 -24.27 -1.14 -9.99
C ASP A 268 -24.06 -0.89 -8.49
N ARG A 269 -23.37 -1.80 -7.80
CA ARG A 269 -23.02 -1.65 -6.38
C ARG A 269 -22.16 -0.41 -6.12
N ILE A 270 -21.14 -0.19 -6.95
CA ILE A 270 -20.26 1.00 -6.87
C ILE A 270 -21.10 2.27 -7.14
N ALA A 271 -21.96 2.26 -8.17
CA ALA A 271 -22.81 3.40 -8.50
C ALA A 271 -23.77 3.78 -7.37
N ASP A 272 -24.37 2.77 -6.71
CA ASP A 272 -25.28 3.01 -5.58
C ASP A 272 -24.54 3.65 -4.40
N ARG A 273 -23.39 3.12 -4.03
CA ARG A 273 -22.58 3.68 -2.92
C ARG A 273 -22.01 5.04 -3.28
N PHE A 274 -21.65 5.26 -4.56
CA PHE A 274 -21.20 6.55 -5.06
C PHE A 274 -22.26 7.66 -4.93
N ARG A 275 -23.54 7.35 -5.16
CA ARG A 275 -24.61 8.32 -4.93
C ARG A 275 -24.64 8.79 -3.48
N SER A 276 -24.57 7.85 -2.53
CA SER A 276 -24.51 8.19 -1.11
C SER A 276 -23.26 9.02 -0.76
N PHE A 277 -22.12 8.68 -1.34
CA PHE A 277 -20.89 9.48 -1.19
C PHE A 277 -21.09 10.91 -1.69
N MET A 278 -21.69 11.09 -2.88
CA MET A 278 -21.92 12.43 -3.42
C MET A 278 -22.98 13.21 -2.65
N ASP A 279 -23.93 12.57 -1.96
CA ASP A 279 -24.85 13.26 -1.06
C ASP A 279 -24.12 13.87 0.13
N GLU A 280 -23.02 13.28 0.54
CA GLU A 280 -22.22 13.69 1.70
C GLU A 280 -21.09 14.67 1.34
N PHE A 281 -20.48 14.50 0.15
CA PHE A 281 -19.25 15.19 -0.23
C PHE A 281 -19.41 16.17 -1.42
N ASP A 282 -20.60 16.39 -1.97
CA ASP A 282 -20.80 17.24 -3.16
C ASP A 282 -20.40 18.70 -2.94
N GLU A 283 -20.49 19.19 -1.71
CA GLU A 283 -20.04 20.56 -1.35
C GLU A 283 -18.53 20.75 -1.55
N TYR A 284 -17.74 19.68 -1.47
CA TYR A 284 -16.29 19.69 -1.71
C TYR A 284 -15.94 19.46 -3.18
N TYR A 285 -16.91 19.07 -4.02
CA TYR A 285 -16.66 18.85 -5.44
C TYR A 285 -16.51 20.18 -6.18
N GLY A 286 -15.35 20.40 -6.78
CA GLY A 286 -15.04 21.62 -7.54
C GLY A 286 -13.92 21.38 -8.53
N ARG A 287 -13.61 22.41 -9.35
CA ARG A 287 -12.49 22.29 -10.29
C ARG A 287 -11.17 22.22 -9.53
N PRO A 288 -10.40 21.14 -9.67
CA PRO A 288 -9.09 21.02 -9.04
C PRO A 288 -8.05 21.88 -9.79
N ASP A 289 -6.84 21.94 -9.28
CA ASP A 289 -5.74 22.59 -9.98
C ASP A 289 -5.34 21.86 -11.28
N GLU A 290 -4.54 22.53 -12.12
CA GLU A 290 -4.12 22.00 -13.42
C GLU A 290 -3.22 20.77 -13.28
N ASP A 291 -2.42 20.67 -12.21
CA ASP A 291 -1.54 19.53 -11.97
C ASP A 291 -2.33 18.29 -11.59
N THR A 292 -3.34 18.44 -10.75
CA THR A 292 -4.29 17.36 -10.40
C THR A 292 -5.04 16.89 -11.65
N ILE A 293 -5.53 17.79 -12.49
CA ILE A 293 -6.18 17.44 -13.78
C ILE A 293 -5.21 16.65 -14.66
N ARG A 294 -3.98 17.12 -14.82
CA ARG A 294 -2.96 16.44 -15.64
C ARG A 294 -2.63 15.05 -15.14
N GLN A 295 -2.48 14.86 -13.82
CA GLN A 295 -2.26 13.55 -13.21
C GLN A 295 -3.42 12.60 -13.47
N MET A 296 -4.67 13.06 -13.37
CA MET A 296 -5.85 12.24 -13.66
C MET A 296 -5.91 11.85 -15.15
N GLU A 297 -5.62 12.76 -16.06
CA GLU A 297 -5.56 12.48 -17.50
C GLU A 297 -4.46 11.48 -17.84
N ASP A 298 -3.30 11.54 -17.20
CA ASP A 298 -2.20 10.60 -17.40
C ASP A 298 -2.53 9.21 -16.87
N VAL A 299 -3.22 9.08 -15.74
CA VAL A 299 -3.72 7.80 -15.23
C VAL A 299 -4.70 7.17 -16.23
N SER A 300 -5.61 7.96 -16.82
CA SER A 300 -6.59 7.47 -17.79
C SER A 300 -5.96 6.85 -19.04
N LYS A 301 -4.79 7.34 -19.43
CA LYS A 301 -4.06 6.81 -20.61
C LYS A 301 -3.47 5.41 -20.37
N TYR A 302 -3.23 5.04 -19.11
CA TYR A 302 -2.47 3.83 -18.78
C TYR A 302 -3.33 2.68 -18.23
N GLU A 303 -4.45 2.95 -17.58
CA GLU A 303 -5.06 1.91 -16.73
C GLU A 303 -6.31 1.21 -17.27
N LEU A 304 -7.16 1.81 -18.08
CA LEU A 304 -8.50 1.25 -18.20
C LEU A 304 -9.12 1.19 -19.59
N MET A 305 -8.51 1.68 -20.65
CA MET A 305 -9.18 1.71 -21.94
C MET A 305 -8.37 1.06 -23.06
N SER A 306 -8.97 0.08 -23.70
CA SER A 306 -8.54 -0.45 -25.01
C SER A 306 -8.63 0.60 -26.14
N ARG A 307 -9.23 1.76 -25.86
CA ARG A 307 -9.21 2.96 -26.71
C ARG A 307 -9.18 4.20 -25.80
N PRO A 308 -8.19 5.09 -25.93
CA PRO A 308 -8.16 6.32 -25.17
C PRO A 308 -9.37 7.19 -25.56
N VAL A 309 -10.35 7.28 -24.69
CA VAL A 309 -11.34 8.35 -24.74
C VAL A 309 -10.70 9.53 -24.02
N PRO A 310 -10.66 10.73 -24.63
CA PRO A 310 -10.21 11.92 -23.93
C PRO A 310 -11.11 12.10 -22.69
N VAL A 311 -10.53 11.98 -21.52
CA VAL A 311 -11.26 12.19 -20.26
C VAL A 311 -10.90 13.59 -19.80
N SER A 312 -11.90 14.45 -19.65
CA SER A 312 -11.75 15.80 -19.11
C SER A 312 -12.59 15.98 -17.86
N TYR A 313 -12.26 16.98 -17.08
CA TYR A 313 -13.03 17.36 -15.90
C TYR A 313 -14.53 17.58 -16.24
N GLU A 314 -14.81 18.18 -17.40
CA GLU A 314 -16.17 18.46 -17.88
C GLU A 314 -16.94 17.18 -18.18
N ILE A 315 -16.29 16.19 -18.81
CA ILE A 315 -16.90 14.86 -19.08
C ILE A 315 -17.20 14.13 -17.79
N VAL A 316 -16.26 14.10 -16.85
CA VAL A 316 -16.45 13.46 -15.54
C VAL A 316 -17.56 14.17 -14.74
N THR A 317 -17.59 15.49 -14.77
CA THR A 317 -18.66 16.29 -14.12
C THR A 317 -20.03 16.00 -14.72
N ALA A 318 -20.14 15.94 -16.04
CA ALA A 318 -21.39 15.61 -16.72
C ALA A 318 -21.88 14.17 -16.33
N TRP A 319 -20.96 13.21 -16.32
CA TRP A 319 -21.26 11.86 -15.89
C TRP A 319 -21.69 11.81 -14.41
N LYS A 320 -20.96 12.47 -13.50
CA LYS A 320 -21.34 12.60 -12.08
C LYS A 320 -22.79 13.06 -11.93
N ASN A 321 -23.16 14.12 -12.65
CA ASN A 321 -24.51 14.68 -12.58
C ASN A 321 -25.58 13.71 -13.11
N ILE A 322 -25.27 12.92 -14.14
CA ILE A 322 -26.17 11.87 -14.65
C ILE A 322 -26.38 10.79 -13.59
N ILE A 323 -25.31 10.23 -13.04
CA ILE A 323 -25.36 9.11 -12.09
C ILE A 323 -26.08 9.52 -10.80
N THR A 324 -25.87 10.74 -10.33
CA THR A 324 -26.51 11.25 -9.10
C THR A 324 -27.92 11.81 -9.32
N GLY A 325 -28.40 11.84 -10.56
CA GLY A 325 -29.70 12.43 -10.88
C GLY A 325 -29.77 13.95 -10.74
N ARG A 326 -28.61 14.62 -10.63
CA ARG A 326 -28.47 16.06 -10.44
C ARG A 326 -28.40 16.84 -11.75
N LEU A 327 -28.96 16.33 -12.83
CA LEU A 327 -29.12 17.07 -14.07
C LEU A 327 -29.98 18.30 -13.78
N THR A 328 -29.36 19.48 -13.76
CA THR A 328 -30.09 20.74 -13.79
C THR A 328 -30.95 20.74 -15.04
N LYS A 329 -32.27 20.80 -14.87
CA LYS A 329 -33.20 21.10 -15.96
C LYS A 329 -32.83 22.48 -16.47
N GLY A 330 -32.18 22.55 -17.63
CA GLY A 330 -31.94 23.79 -18.38
C GLY A 330 -30.51 24.31 -18.31
N ALA A 331 -29.65 23.93 -19.23
CA ALA A 331 -28.65 24.76 -19.86
C ALA A 331 -28.78 24.57 -21.37
#